data_74a8b81bb121531044a74021b302d13b
#
_entry.id   74a8b81bb121531044a74021b302d13b
#
_cell.length_a   1.000
_cell.length_b   1.000
_cell.length_c   1.000
_cell.angle_alpha   90.00
_cell.angle_beta   90.00
_cell.angle_gamma   90.00
#
_symmetry.space_group_name_H-M   'P 1'
#
loop_
_entity.id
_entity.type
_entity.pdbx_description
1 polymer ?
#
loop_
_entity_poly.entity_id
_entity_poly.type
_entity_poly.pdbx_seq_one_letter_code
_entity_poly.pdbx_strand_id
1 'polypeptide(L)'
;MMLERGILYAPPVAPSLWRQIRLSLCEAASEKIVAVFGRSRSPECFLLADVLNVLGCPLGVGQGNYPTCQSTRALSMWAYNMPAELLRILAWAARDDEVVMRFEGNSISSRDLGAGLASEPPVDVDAVSLLTVPHLDRIYFEMGRRSAGRGEDPHKWVNSAFHGDRVGHGFRIAVDIFTGGLKDFEVFIRDFYAAYHPFYNGNIPVINPQPAGIAVTDSATRFLGWHAITIQRFALDPDEIMRVYFFNPNNDSGQNWGQGIVTSTQGHGELYGEASLPVAEFASRLYVFHYDPIEKGEPGAIPSDEVDRVMQLAKGSWASGR
;
A
#
# COMPACT_ATOMS: atom_id res chain seq x y z
N MET A 1 -15.41 -14.61 -5.65
CA MET A 1 -14.36 -13.83 -4.95
C MET A 1 -14.64 -13.65 -3.45
N MET A 2 -15.66 -12.90 -2.96
CA MET A 2 -15.94 -12.78 -1.51
C MET A 2 -16.17 -14.12 -0.81
N LEU A 3 -16.89 -15.05 -1.44
CA LEU A 3 -17.12 -16.40 -0.89
C LEU A 3 -15.84 -17.24 -0.90
N GLU A 4 -15.05 -17.18 -1.95
CA GLU A 4 -13.75 -17.86 -2.07
C GLU A 4 -12.76 -17.40 -1.00
N ARG A 5 -12.78 -16.12 -0.70
CA ARG A 5 -11.97 -15.54 0.40
C ARG A 5 -12.50 -15.87 1.79
N GLY A 6 -13.68 -16.49 1.90
CA GLY A 6 -14.29 -16.80 3.18
C GLY A 6 -14.71 -15.57 4.02
N ILE A 7 -14.69 -14.38 3.43
CA ILE A 7 -14.83 -13.11 4.15
C ILE A 7 -16.20 -12.94 4.82
N LEU A 8 -17.25 -13.54 4.24
CA LEU A 8 -18.59 -13.50 4.81
C LEU A 8 -18.74 -14.35 6.07
N TYR A 9 -17.85 -15.30 6.28
CA TYR A 9 -17.85 -16.18 7.45
C TYR A 9 -16.99 -15.64 8.60
N ALA A 10 -16.18 -14.60 8.36
CA ALA A 10 -15.36 -13.97 9.37
C ALA A 10 -16.19 -12.97 10.20
N PRO A 11 -16.48 -13.24 11.49
CA PRO A 11 -17.08 -12.22 12.36
C PRO A 11 -16.05 -11.08 12.58
N PRO A 12 -16.46 -9.82 12.57
CA PRO A 12 -17.83 -9.28 12.49
C PRO A 12 -18.18 -8.71 11.08
N VAL A 13 -17.67 -9.27 9.98
CA VAL A 13 -17.85 -8.70 8.63
C VAL A 13 -19.30 -8.70 8.21
N ALA A 14 -20.02 -9.81 8.36
CA ALA A 14 -21.42 -9.89 7.94
C ALA A 14 -22.33 -8.86 8.63
N PRO A 15 -22.27 -8.64 9.95
CA PRO A 15 -23.04 -7.56 10.60
C PRO A 15 -22.61 -6.15 10.14
N SER A 16 -21.33 -5.95 9.85
CA SER A 16 -20.82 -4.67 9.37
C SER A 16 -21.27 -4.38 7.94
N LEU A 17 -21.26 -5.38 7.06
CA LEU A 17 -21.79 -5.29 5.70
C LEU A 17 -23.30 -5.04 5.71
N TRP A 18 -24.06 -5.70 6.59
CA TRP A 18 -25.49 -5.47 6.75
C TRP A 18 -25.81 -4.01 7.14
N ARG A 19 -24.95 -3.40 7.94
CA ARG A 19 -25.06 -1.97 8.28
C ARG A 19 -24.82 -1.07 7.08
N GLN A 20 -23.91 -1.43 6.15
CA GLN A 20 -23.71 -0.67 4.91
C GLN A 20 -24.96 -0.61 4.03
N ILE A 21 -25.73 -1.70 3.94
CA ILE A 21 -26.99 -1.75 3.18
C ILE A 21 -28.02 -0.75 3.72
N ARG A 22 -27.94 -0.41 5.00
CA ARG A 22 -28.85 0.52 5.69
C ARG A 22 -28.22 1.88 5.99
N LEU A 23 -27.05 2.14 5.44
CA LEU A 23 -26.32 3.38 5.69
C LEU A 23 -27.04 4.55 5.00
N SER A 24 -27.35 5.59 5.77
CA SER A 24 -27.81 6.86 5.23
C SER A 24 -26.57 7.74 4.96
N LEU A 25 -26.45 8.23 3.75
CA LEU A 25 -25.38 9.14 3.39
C LEU A 25 -25.66 10.56 3.87
N CYS A 26 -24.65 11.28 4.31
CA CYS A 26 -24.78 12.73 4.48
C CYS A 26 -24.86 13.41 3.10
N GLU A 27 -25.30 14.66 3.08
CA GLU A 27 -25.47 15.44 1.86
C GLU A 27 -24.14 15.53 1.08
N ALA A 28 -23.05 15.88 1.76
CA ALA A 28 -21.72 15.98 1.14
C ALA A 28 -21.24 14.68 0.48
N ALA A 29 -21.46 13.52 1.12
CA ALA A 29 -21.11 12.22 0.55
C ALA A 29 -21.97 11.91 -0.68
N SER A 30 -23.28 12.17 -0.62
CA SER A 30 -24.19 11.99 -1.74
C SER A 30 -23.80 12.85 -2.94
N GLU A 31 -23.50 14.11 -2.71
CA GLU A 31 -23.07 15.05 -3.75
C GLU A 31 -21.77 14.63 -4.42
N LYS A 32 -20.78 14.19 -3.65
CA LYS A 32 -19.50 13.66 -4.17
C LYS A 32 -19.73 12.45 -5.10
N ILE A 33 -20.55 11.49 -4.67
CA ILE A 33 -20.87 10.30 -5.49
C ILE A 33 -21.62 10.71 -6.76
N VAL A 34 -22.62 11.57 -6.67
CA VAL A 34 -23.39 12.05 -7.83
C VAL A 34 -22.50 12.81 -8.82
N ALA A 35 -21.57 13.60 -8.33
CA ALA A 35 -20.64 14.36 -9.18
C ALA A 35 -19.75 13.44 -10.04
N VAL A 36 -19.33 12.30 -9.50
CA VAL A 36 -18.42 11.37 -10.18
C VAL A 36 -19.19 10.33 -11.01
N PHE A 37 -20.21 9.71 -10.42
CA PHE A 37 -20.92 8.56 -11.03
C PHE A 37 -22.24 8.95 -11.73
N GLY A 38 -22.70 10.20 -11.57
CA GLY A 38 -23.95 10.68 -12.12
C GLY A 38 -25.18 10.20 -11.34
N ARG A 39 -26.38 10.32 -11.97
CA ARG A 39 -27.70 10.07 -11.33
C ARG A 39 -28.43 8.85 -11.88
N SER A 40 -27.72 7.94 -12.54
CA SER A 40 -28.35 6.73 -13.11
C SER A 40 -28.82 5.73 -12.09
N ARG A 41 -28.27 5.80 -10.87
CA ARG A 41 -28.65 5.03 -9.67
C ARG A 41 -28.57 5.94 -8.46
N SER A 42 -29.12 5.48 -7.30
CA SER A 42 -28.92 6.22 -6.06
C SER A 42 -27.45 6.15 -5.61
N PRO A 43 -26.94 7.16 -4.89
CA PRO A 43 -25.57 7.18 -4.37
C PRO A 43 -25.26 5.94 -3.51
N GLU A 44 -26.23 5.45 -2.73
CA GLU A 44 -26.08 4.25 -1.89
C GLU A 44 -25.85 2.99 -2.74
N CYS A 45 -26.47 2.90 -3.93
CA CYS A 45 -26.27 1.77 -4.84
C CYS A 45 -24.82 1.74 -5.37
N PHE A 46 -24.25 2.88 -5.76
CA PHE A 46 -22.87 2.95 -6.20
C PHE A 46 -21.93 2.58 -5.05
N LEU A 47 -22.13 3.16 -3.87
CA LEU A 47 -21.30 2.86 -2.71
C LEU A 47 -21.35 1.38 -2.33
N LEU A 48 -22.54 0.77 -2.29
CA LEU A 48 -22.68 -0.64 -1.94
C LEU A 48 -22.03 -1.56 -2.97
N ALA A 49 -22.17 -1.25 -4.26
CA ALA A 49 -21.50 -2.02 -5.33
C ALA A 49 -19.99 -2.00 -5.16
N ASP A 50 -19.41 -0.84 -4.88
CA ASP A 50 -17.97 -0.69 -4.70
C ASP A 50 -17.49 -1.29 -3.38
N VAL A 51 -18.28 -1.25 -2.31
CA VAL A 51 -18.00 -2.01 -1.07
C VAL A 51 -17.86 -3.51 -1.37
N LEU A 52 -18.79 -4.07 -2.12
CA LEU A 52 -18.74 -5.49 -2.49
C LEU A 52 -17.53 -5.80 -3.38
N ASN A 53 -17.21 -4.89 -4.30
CA ASN A 53 -16.06 -5.01 -5.17
C ASN A 53 -14.74 -4.97 -4.37
N VAL A 54 -14.54 -3.97 -3.54
CA VAL A 54 -13.32 -3.82 -2.70
C VAL A 54 -13.14 -5.00 -1.75
N LEU A 55 -14.22 -5.47 -1.11
CA LEU A 55 -14.15 -6.66 -0.26
C LEU A 55 -13.87 -7.94 -1.05
N GLY A 56 -14.35 -8.05 -2.29
CA GLY A 56 -14.08 -9.18 -3.17
C GLY A 56 -12.68 -9.15 -3.78
N CYS A 57 -12.20 -7.97 -4.13
CA CYS A 57 -10.95 -7.72 -4.84
C CYS A 57 -10.15 -6.59 -4.18
N PRO A 58 -9.54 -6.79 -3.02
CA PRO A 58 -8.81 -5.72 -2.31
C PRO A 58 -7.68 -5.07 -3.10
N LEU A 59 -7.10 -5.80 -4.05
CA LEU A 59 -6.00 -5.31 -4.88
C LEU A 59 -6.51 -4.58 -6.15
N GLY A 60 -7.82 -4.47 -6.33
CA GLY A 60 -8.43 -3.70 -7.41
C GLY A 60 -8.67 -2.22 -7.08
N VAL A 61 -8.27 -1.76 -5.89
CA VAL A 61 -8.40 -0.36 -5.48
C VAL A 61 -7.30 0.48 -6.15
N GLY A 62 -7.67 1.59 -6.78
CA GLY A 62 -6.73 2.52 -7.40
C GLY A 62 -6.70 3.89 -6.74
N GLN A 63 -5.58 4.61 -6.90
CA GLN A 63 -5.47 6.00 -6.41
C GLN A 63 -5.99 7.04 -7.43
N GLY A 64 -6.31 6.61 -8.66
CA GLY A 64 -6.68 7.52 -9.73
C GLY A 64 -5.58 8.55 -10.01
N ASN A 65 -5.98 9.81 -10.21
CA ASN A 65 -5.07 10.92 -10.43
C ASN A 65 -4.51 11.58 -9.14
N TYR A 66 -4.84 11.05 -7.95
CA TYR A 66 -4.34 11.59 -6.69
C TYR A 66 -2.98 11.02 -6.29
N PRO A 67 -2.06 11.81 -5.73
CA PRO A 67 -0.81 11.30 -5.16
C PRO A 67 -1.03 10.73 -3.75
N THR A 68 -2.08 9.92 -3.57
CA THR A 68 -2.56 9.38 -2.27
C THR A 68 -2.24 7.91 -2.09
N CYS A 69 -1.12 7.43 -2.62
CA CYS A 69 -0.72 6.03 -2.58
C CYS A 69 -0.76 5.41 -1.16
N GLN A 70 -0.41 6.18 -0.13
CA GLN A 70 -0.43 5.71 1.26
C GLN A 70 -1.85 5.38 1.74
N SER A 71 -2.82 6.27 1.46
CA SER A 71 -4.21 6.10 1.88
C SER A 71 -4.94 5.04 1.06
N THR A 72 -4.67 4.98 -0.25
CA THR A 72 -5.19 3.93 -1.13
C THR A 72 -4.65 2.55 -0.74
N ARG A 73 -3.34 2.47 -0.42
CA ARG A 73 -2.75 1.26 0.14
C ARG A 73 -3.45 0.81 1.42
N ALA A 74 -3.84 1.74 2.29
CA ALA A 74 -4.55 1.42 3.51
C ALA A 74 -5.90 0.74 3.24
N LEU A 75 -6.67 1.21 2.27
CA LEU A 75 -7.95 0.58 1.89
C LEU A 75 -7.73 -0.86 1.46
N SER A 76 -6.75 -1.11 0.60
CA SER A 76 -6.38 -2.46 0.16
C SER A 76 -5.99 -3.35 1.34
N MET A 77 -5.10 -2.89 2.21
CA MET A 77 -4.65 -3.65 3.38
C MET A 77 -5.78 -3.96 4.36
N TRP A 78 -6.67 -3.00 4.64
CA TRP A 78 -7.83 -3.24 5.52
C TRP A 78 -8.85 -4.17 4.86
N ALA A 79 -9.14 -4.01 3.58
CA ALA A 79 -10.02 -4.93 2.86
C ALA A 79 -9.49 -6.36 2.88
N TYR A 80 -8.16 -6.50 2.89
CA TYR A 80 -7.49 -7.81 2.96
C TYR A 80 -7.50 -8.39 4.38
N ASN A 81 -7.04 -7.63 5.37
CA ASN A 81 -6.74 -8.11 6.72
C ASN A 81 -7.80 -7.74 7.77
N MET A 82 -8.49 -6.61 7.60
CA MET A 82 -9.35 -5.99 8.60
C MET A 82 -10.63 -5.42 7.97
N PRO A 83 -11.41 -6.21 7.23
CA PRO A 83 -12.57 -5.71 6.46
C PRO A 83 -13.64 -5.04 7.32
N ALA A 84 -13.81 -5.45 8.56
CA ALA A 84 -14.74 -4.80 9.49
C ALA A 84 -14.31 -3.38 9.85
N GLU A 85 -13.00 -3.14 9.95
CA GLU A 85 -12.42 -1.82 10.19
C GLU A 85 -12.64 -0.90 8.99
N LEU A 86 -12.36 -1.39 7.79
CA LEU A 86 -12.66 -0.65 6.55
C LEU A 86 -14.14 -0.21 6.52
N LEU A 87 -15.07 -1.14 6.78
CA LEU A 87 -16.50 -0.85 6.78
C LEU A 87 -16.91 0.16 7.86
N ARG A 88 -16.23 0.16 9.01
CA ARG A 88 -16.44 1.13 10.08
C ARG A 88 -15.97 2.54 9.67
N ILE A 89 -14.79 2.65 9.11
CA ILE A 89 -14.22 3.91 8.63
C ILE A 89 -15.09 4.48 7.51
N LEU A 90 -15.49 3.64 6.56
CA LEU A 90 -16.38 4.04 5.47
C LEU A 90 -17.73 4.56 6.00
N ALA A 91 -18.31 3.88 7.00
CA ALA A 91 -19.58 4.33 7.58
C ALA A 91 -19.46 5.72 8.23
N TRP A 92 -18.34 6.04 8.85
CA TRP A 92 -18.08 7.37 9.38
C TRP A 92 -17.92 8.40 8.26
N ALA A 93 -17.07 8.13 7.27
CA ALA A 93 -16.88 9.04 6.14
C ALA A 93 -18.19 9.31 5.39
N ALA A 94 -19.00 8.28 5.17
CA ALA A 94 -20.24 8.38 4.40
C ALA A 94 -21.40 9.04 5.16
N ARG A 95 -21.51 8.82 6.47
CA ARG A 95 -22.62 9.34 7.30
C ARG A 95 -22.28 10.68 7.93
N ASP A 96 -21.06 10.84 8.41
CA ASP A 96 -20.67 11.96 9.26
C ASP A 96 -19.72 12.95 8.55
N ASP A 97 -19.27 12.66 7.33
CA ASP A 97 -18.20 13.36 6.61
C ASP A 97 -16.95 13.54 7.49
N GLU A 98 -16.64 12.51 8.27
CA GLU A 98 -15.56 12.52 9.25
C GLU A 98 -14.99 11.11 9.44
N VAL A 99 -13.69 11.03 9.65
CA VAL A 99 -13.01 9.83 10.14
C VAL A 99 -12.18 10.19 11.37
N VAL A 100 -12.24 9.36 12.40
CA VAL A 100 -11.45 9.54 13.62
C VAL A 100 -10.53 8.33 13.80
N MET A 101 -9.23 8.56 13.89
CA MET A 101 -8.24 7.53 14.19
C MET A 101 -7.47 7.88 15.45
N ARG A 102 -6.86 6.88 16.08
CA ARG A 102 -6.00 7.07 17.23
C ARG A 102 -4.53 6.97 16.85
N PHE A 103 -3.74 7.88 17.39
CA PHE A 103 -2.29 7.85 17.28
C PHE A 103 -1.67 8.20 18.62
N GLU A 104 -0.89 7.28 19.19
CA GLU A 104 -0.20 7.45 20.48
C GLU A 104 -1.11 7.92 21.62
N GLY A 105 -2.27 7.29 21.73
CA GLY A 105 -3.25 7.59 22.77
C GLY A 105 -4.16 8.78 22.49
N ASN A 106 -3.86 9.59 21.47
CA ASN A 106 -4.65 10.76 21.11
C ASN A 106 -5.54 10.49 19.88
N SER A 107 -6.74 11.06 19.88
CA SER A 107 -7.61 11.05 18.71
C SER A 107 -7.17 12.10 17.67
N ILE A 108 -7.33 11.76 16.41
CA ILE A 108 -7.17 12.67 15.26
C ILE A 108 -8.47 12.60 14.47
N SER A 109 -9.20 13.72 14.42
CA SER A 109 -10.38 13.87 13.57
C SER A 109 -9.97 14.48 12.23
N SER A 110 -10.41 13.89 11.14
CA SER A 110 -10.18 14.44 9.80
C SER A 110 -10.86 15.78 9.57
N ARG A 111 -11.92 16.09 10.34
CA ARG A 111 -12.66 17.36 10.26
C ARG A 111 -11.84 18.54 10.76
N ASP A 112 -10.96 18.32 11.73
CA ASP A 112 -10.13 19.35 12.34
C ASP A 112 -8.86 19.66 11.54
N LEU A 113 -8.66 18.97 10.41
CA LEU A 113 -7.45 19.05 9.60
C LEU A 113 -7.69 19.84 8.31
N GLY A 114 -6.66 20.54 7.85
CA GLY A 114 -6.65 21.22 6.56
C GLY A 114 -6.76 20.26 5.37
N ALA A 115 -6.84 20.80 4.16
CA ALA A 115 -6.86 20.01 2.94
C ALA A 115 -5.60 19.16 2.81
N GLY A 116 -5.77 17.92 2.34
CA GLY A 116 -4.70 17.00 1.99
C GLY A 116 -4.37 17.01 0.50
N LEU A 117 -3.72 15.95 0.02
CA LEU A 117 -3.33 15.78 -1.38
C LEU A 117 -4.52 15.46 -2.30
N ALA A 118 -5.61 14.93 -1.77
CA ALA A 118 -6.85 14.66 -2.50
C ALA A 118 -7.72 15.93 -2.63
N SER A 119 -7.22 16.96 -3.31
CA SER A 119 -7.84 18.30 -3.36
C SER A 119 -8.71 18.56 -4.58
N GLU A 120 -8.62 17.74 -5.63
CA GLU A 120 -9.38 17.89 -6.88
C GLU A 120 -10.39 16.75 -7.07
N PRO A 121 -11.42 16.93 -7.92
CA PRO A 121 -12.30 15.82 -8.25
C PRO A 121 -11.50 14.62 -8.78
N PRO A 122 -11.69 13.43 -8.24
CA PRO A 122 -10.93 12.27 -8.67
C PRO A 122 -11.37 11.78 -10.04
N VAL A 123 -10.43 11.22 -10.76
CA VAL A 123 -10.68 10.48 -11.99
C VAL A 123 -10.35 9.02 -11.72
N ASP A 124 -11.22 8.12 -12.17
CA ASP A 124 -11.00 6.67 -12.13
C ASP A 124 -10.79 6.09 -10.71
N VAL A 125 -11.66 6.47 -9.78
CA VAL A 125 -11.70 5.90 -8.43
C VAL A 125 -13.09 5.32 -8.13
N ASP A 126 -13.13 4.30 -7.27
CA ASP A 126 -14.36 3.72 -6.73
C ASP A 126 -14.99 4.63 -5.65
N ALA A 127 -16.27 4.42 -5.32
CA ALA A 127 -16.99 5.23 -4.34
C ALA A 127 -16.45 5.08 -2.90
N VAL A 128 -15.82 3.94 -2.57
CA VAL A 128 -15.17 3.74 -1.26
C VAL A 128 -13.95 4.65 -1.16
N SER A 129 -13.09 4.64 -2.19
CA SER A 129 -11.91 5.52 -2.28
C SER A 129 -12.32 6.99 -2.30
N LEU A 130 -13.33 7.34 -3.10
CA LEU A 130 -13.86 8.70 -3.21
C LEU A 130 -14.24 9.30 -1.85
N LEU A 131 -14.91 8.52 -0.99
CA LEU A 131 -15.35 9.00 0.31
C LEU A 131 -14.28 8.91 1.40
N THR A 132 -13.42 7.89 1.38
CA THR A 132 -12.52 7.62 2.51
C THR A 132 -11.13 8.22 2.35
N VAL A 133 -10.56 8.17 1.13
CA VAL A 133 -9.16 8.61 0.88
C VAL A 133 -8.91 10.06 1.32
N PRO A 134 -9.79 11.05 1.05
CA PRO A 134 -9.54 12.43 1.50
C PRO A 134 -9.42 12.59 3.01
N HIS A 135 -10.16 11.79 3.79
CA HIS A 135 -10.04 11.80 5.25
C HIS A 135 -8.78 11.11 5.73
N LEU A 136 -8.47 9.96 5.15
CA LEU A 136 -7.31 9.15 5.49
C LEU A 136 -6.01 9.85 5.18
N ASP A 137 -5.93 10.53 4.05
CA ASP A 137 -4.78 11.31 3.62
C ASP A 137 -4.42 12.40 4.64
N ARG A 138 -5.41 13.18 5.09
CA ARG A 138 -5.22 14.21 6.12
C ARG A 138 -4.73 13.61 7.45
N ILE A 139 -5.34 12.50 7.88
CA ILE A 139 -4.96 11.82 9.12
C ILE A 139 -3.55 11.25 9.02
N TYR A 140 -3.19 10.61 7.90
CA TYR A 140 -1.86 10.07 7.66
C TYR A 140 -0.79 11.16 7.74
N PHE A 141 -1.05 12.29 7.08
CA PHE A 141 -0.16 13.44 7.11
C PHE A 141 0.01 13.99 8.54
N GLU A 142 -1.08 14.11 9.29
CA GLU A 142 -1.01 14.57 10.70
C GLU A 142 -0.25 13.61 11.60
N MET A 143 -0.40 12.29 11.42
CA MET A 143 0.41 11.29 12.13
C MET A 143 1.90 11.47 11.80
N GLY A 144 2.23 11.67 10.51
CA GLY A 144 3.59 11.95 10.07
C GLY A 144 4.16 13.22 10.71
N ARG A 145 3.38 14.30 10.74
CA ARG A 145 3.76 15.56 11.38
C ARG A 145 4.05 15.40 12.87
N ARG A 146 3.23 14.61 13.60
CA ARG A 146 3.45 14.31 15.04
C ARG A 146 4.67 13.43 15.28
N SER A 147 5.06 12.64 14.29
CA SER A 147 6.25 11.77 14.35
C SER A 147 7.53 12.47 13.89
N ALA A 148 7.44 13.65 13.29
CA ALA A 148 8.59 14.39 12.80
C ALA A 148 9.55 14.77 13.94
N GLY A 149 10.85 14.83 13.62
CA GLY A 149 11.89 15.23 14.57
C GLY A 149 12.37 14.12 15.52
N ARG A 150 11.93 12.88 15.35
CA ARG A 150 12.39 11.73 16.18
C ARG A 150 13.72 11.14 15.73
N GLY A 151 14.37 11.71 14.73
CA GLY A 151 15.67 11.24 14.21
C GLY A 151 15.57 10.04 13.27
N GLU A 152 14.37 9.51 13.03
CA GLU A 152 14.09 8.40 12.11
C GLU A 152 12.91 8.75 11.20
N ASP A 153 12.75 7.99 10.12
CA ASP A 153 11.64 8.18 9.19
C ASP A 153 10.27 7.97 9.87
N PRO A 154 9.32 8.91 9.76
CA PRO A 154 7.99 8.82 10.35
C PRO A 154 7.21 7.55 9.99
N HIS A 155 7.42 6.96 8.82
CA HIS A 155 6.74 5.72 8.40
C HIS A 155 6.93 4.56 9.38
N LYS A 156 8.04 4.54 10.13
CA LYS A 156 8.29 3.55 11.18
C LYS A 156 7.16 3.45 12.20
N TRP A 157 6.63 4.58 12.63
CA TRP A 157 5.55 4.65 13.63
C TRP A 157 4.18 4.78 13.00
N VAL A 158 4.09 5.57 11.92
CA VAL A 158 2.81 5.87 11.27
C VAL A 158 2.22 4.62 10.62
N ASN A 159 3.01 3.84 9.88
CA ASN A 159 2.47 2.67 9.18
C ASN A 159 1.85 1.64 10.15
N SER A 160 2.51 1.36 11.27
CA SER A 160 1.98 0.42 12.27
C SER A 160 0.70 0.95 12.92
N ALA A 161 0.64 2.25 13.25
CA ALA A 161 -0.55 2.86 13.82
C ALA A 161 -1.71 2.97 12.83
N PHE A 162 -1.40 3.24 11.56
CA PHE A 162 -2.39 3.50 10.52
C PHE A 162 -2.96 2.19 9.93
N HIS A 163 -2.12 1.21 9.67
CA HIS A 163 -2.54 -0.06 9.07
C HIS A 163 -2.85 -1.17 10.10
N GLY A 164 -2.55 -0.93 11.38
CA GLY A 164 -2.86 -1.84 12.49
C GLY A 164 -1.80 -2.90 12.76
N ASP A 165 -2.12 -3.81 13.69
CA ASP A 165 -1.21 -4.79 14.32
C ASP A 165 -0.65 -5.87 13.36
N ARG A 166 -1.10 -5.88 12.10
CA ARG A 166 -0.62 -6.81 11.06
C ARG A 166 0.66 -6.34 10.38
N VAL A 167 1.08 -5.11 10.64
CA VAL A 167 2.36 -4.57 10.12
C VAL A 167 3.50 -5.10 10.97
N GLY A 168 4.51 -5.66 10.33
CA GLY A 168 5.72 -6.10 11.00
C GLY A 168 6.44 -4.97 11.74
N HIS A 169 6.91 -5.24 12.96
CA HIS A 169 7.55 -4.22 13.81
C HIS A 169 8.96 -3.86 13.37
N GLY A 170 9.61 -4.69 12.54
CA GLY A 170 10.88 -4.37 11.91
C GLY A 170 10.68 -3.30 10.84
N PHE A 171 11.65 -2.40 10.75
CA PHE A 171 11.64 -1.29 9.78
C PHE A 171 13.04 -1.07 9.22
N ARG A 172 13.15 -0.95 7.92
CA ARG A 172 14.39 -0.58 7.23
C ARG A 172 14.13 0.50 6.21
N ILE A 173 15.05 1.43 6.11
CA ILE A 173 15.05 2.49 5.12
C ILE A 173 16.47 2.67 4.54
N ALA A 174 16.54 2.79 3.22
CA ALA A 174 17.80 2.93 2.47
C ALA A 174 18.20 4.39 2.22
N VAL A 175 17.37 5.34 2.63
CA VAL A 175 17.57 6.76 2.35
C VAL A 175 17.65 7.53 3.65
N ASP A 176 18.61 8.41 3.76
CA ASP A 176 18.63 9.39 4.85
C ASP A 176 17.56 10.45 4.60
N ILE A 177 16.63 10.59 5.55
CA ILE A 177 15.45 11.47 5.42
C ILE A 177 15.82 12.97 5.42
N PHE A 178 17.00 13.33 5.90
CA PHE A 178 17.43 14.73 5.99
C PHE A 178 18.24 15.15 4.76
N THR A 179 19.07 14.25 4.24
CA THR A 179 19.98 14.55 3.12
C THR A 179 19.50 14.00 1.79
N GLY A 180 18.57 13.02 1.80
CA GLY A 180 18.14 12.28 0.62
C GLY A 180 19.20 11.30 0.09
N GLY A 181 20.34 11.19 0.77
CA GLY A 181 21.43 10.30 0.38
C GLY A 181 21.18 8.84 0.72
N LEU A 182 21.82 7.93 0.02
CA LEU A 182 21.79 6.50 0.34
C LEU A 182 22.49 6.23 1.68
N LYS A 183 21.86 5.35 2.47
CA LYS A 183 22.37 4.93 3.78
C LYS A 183 22.40 3.41 3.84
N ASP A 184 23.59 2.87 4.05
CA ASP A 184 23.82 1.42 4.28
C ASP A 184 23.02 0.49 3.32
N PHE A 185 23.01 0.84 2.02
CA PHE A 185 22.14 0.19 1.04
C PHE A 185 22.45 -1.31 0.89
N GLU A 186 23.72 -1.73 1.02
CA GLU A 186 24.08 -3.14 1.04
C GLU A 186 23.42 -3.88 2.20
N VAL A 187 23.50 -3.32 3.42
CA VAL A 187 22.86 -3.89 4.61
C VAL A 187 21.33 -3.94 4.45
N PHE A 188 20.76 -2.89 3.87
CA PHE A 188 19.33 -2.82 3.55
C PHE A 188 18.89 -3.97 2.62
N ILE A 189 19.65 -4.24 1.55
CA ILE A 189 19.34 -5.33 0.62
C ILE A 189 19.45 -6.69 1.32
N ARG A 190 20.52 -6.91 2.09
CA ARG A 190 20.72 -8.15 2.85
C ARG A 190 19.58 -8.41 3.83
N ASP A 191 19.15 -7.38 4.56
CA ASP A 191 17.99 -7.47 5.46
C ASP A 191 16.68 -7.76 4.71
N PHE A 192 16.49 -7.20 3.52
CA PHE A 192 15.32 -7.48 2.69
C PHE A 192 15.27 -8.95 2.23
N TYR A 193 16.37 -9.45 1.69
CA TYR A 193 16.46 -10.85 1.27
C TYR A 193 16.29 -11.81 2.47
N ALA A 194 16.94 -11.52 3.58
CA ALA A 194 16.80 -12.33 4.79
C ALA A 194 15.38 -12.32 5.36
N ALA A 195 14.63 -11.22 5.21
CA ALA A 195 13.25 -11.12 5.67
C ALA A 195 12.26 -11.84 4.76
N TYR A 196 12.48 -11.77 3.45
CA TYR A 196 11.43 -12.09 2.49
C TYR A 196 11.73 -13.17 1.48
N HIS A 197 13.00 -13.36 1.09
CA HIS A 197 13.33 -14.29 0.02
C HIS A 197 13.28 -15.73 0.55
N PRO A 198 12.43 -16.63 -0.04
CA PRO A 198 12.19 -17.97 0.50
C PRO A 198 13.46 -18.80 0.69
N PHE A 199 14.46 -18.65 -0.17
CA PHE A 199 15.72 -19.39 -0.06
C PHE A 199 16.59 -18.97 1.13
N TYR A 200 16.37 -17.80 1.69
CA TYR A 200 17.18 -17.24 2.78
C TYR A 200 16.43 -17.06 4.09
N ASN A 201 15.09 -16.99 4.06
CA ASN A 201 14.28 -16.84 5.28
C ASN A 201 13.73 -18.16 5.84
N GLY A 202 14.17 -19.32 5.33
CA GLY A 202 13.62 -20.62 5.75
C GLY A 202 12.25 -20.93 5.15
N ASN A 203 11.95 -20.35 4.01
CA ASN A 203 10.67 -20.51 3.29
C ASN A 203 9.45 -20.02 4.09
N ILE A 204 9.63 -18.98 4.90
CA ILE A 204 8.55 -18.34 5.64
C ILE A 204 7.73 -17.48 4.66
N PRO A 205 6.42 -17.74 4.51
CA PRO A 205 5.59 -16.97 3.60
C PRO A 205 5.21 -15.60 4.19
N VAL A 206 4.88 -14.64 3.32
CA VAL A 206 4.24 -13.39 3.75
C VAL A 206 2.78 -13.69 4.11
N ILE A 207 2.49 -13.80 5.39
CA ILE A 207 1.14 -14.12 5.88
C ILE A 207 0.18 -12.93 5.73
N ASN A 208 0.66 -11.76 6.04
CA ASN A 208 -0.09 -10.51 5.90
C ASN A 208 0.67 -9.57 4.96
N PRO A 209 -0.04 -8.86 4.06
CA PRO A 209 0.58 -7.84 3.22
C PRO A 209 1.38 -6.82 4.05
N GLN A 210 2.60 -6.49 3.60
CA GLN A 210 3.50 -5.60 4.34
C GLN A 210 3.72 -4.28 3.61
N PRO A 211 3.65 -3.13 4.31
CA PRO A 211 3.93 -1.83 3.73
C PRO A 211 5.39 -1.74 3.26
N ALA A 212 5.56 -1.25 2.04
CA ALA A 212 6.86 -0.94 1.48
C ALA A 212 6.78 0.31 0.61
N GLY A 213 7.93 0.83 0.22
CA GLY A 213 8.03 1.97 -0.67
C GLY A 213 9.10 1.78 -1.70
N ILE A 214 8.82 2.21 -2.92
CA ILE A 214 9.71 2.13 -4.06
C ILE A 214 10.03 3.50 -4.63
N ALA A 215 11.23 3.61 -5.20
CA ALA A 215 11.63 4.73 -6.02
C ALA A 215 11.12 4.50 -7.44
N VAL A 216 10.15 5.30 -7.89
CA VAL A 216 9.65 5.23 -9.26
C VAL A 216 10.58 6.01 -10.18
N THR A 217 10.92 5.41 -11.31
CA THR A 217 11.72 6.03 -12.37
C THR A 217 10.95 5.97 -13.68
N ASP A 218 11.28 6.86 -14.61
CA ASP A 218 10.80 6.77 -16.00
C ASP A 218 11.63 5.77 -16.82
N SER A 219 11.25 5.60 -18.09
CA SER A 219 11.96 4.71 -19.01
C SER A 219 13.44 5.11 -19.30
N ALA A 220 13.80 6.36 -19.00
CA ALA A 220 15.16 6.87 -19.06
C ALA A 220 15.87 6.81 -17.71
N THR A 221 15.35 6.06 -16.75
CA THR A 221 15.87 5.87 -15.37
C THR A 221 15.87 7.12 -14.48
N ARG A 222 15.24 8.20 -14.90
CA ARG A 222 15.17 9.42 -14.09
C ARG A 222 14.19 9.21 -12.93
N PHE A 223 14.62 9.58 -11.74
CA PHE A 223 13.78 9.51 -10.54
C PHE A 223 12.57 10.44 -10.66
N LEU A 224 11.38 9.90 -10.48
CA LEU A 224 10.11 10.63 -10.51
C LEU A 224 9.57 10.92 -9.11
N GLY A 225 9.76 10.00 -8.17
CA GLY A 225 9.25 10.16 -6.81
C GLY A 225 9.23 8.88 -6.01
N TRP A 226 8.81 9.01 -4.76
CA TRP A 226 8.58 7.90 -3.83
C TRP A 226 7.14 7.40 -3.96
N HIS A 227 6.96 6.08 -3.95
CA HIS A 227 5.65 5.49 -4.11
C HIS A 227 5.40 4.39 -3.09
N ALA A 228 4.24 4.41 -2.45
CA ALA A 228 3.83 3.41 -1.48
C ALA A 228 3.20 2.21 -2.18
N ILE A 229 3.66 1.04 -1.82
CA ILE A 229 3.18 -0.25 -2.31
C ILE A 229 2.97 -1.21 -1.13
N THR A 230 2.43 -2.39 -1.41
CA THR A 230 2.33 -3.47 -0.42
C THR A 230 2.92 -4.75 -0.97
N ILE A 231 3.88 -5.34 -0.27
CA ILE A 231 4.41 -6.67 -0.58
C ILE A 231 3.33 -7.70 -0.23
N GLN A 232 2.94 -8.54 -1.20
CA GLN A 232 1.91 -9.57 -1.05
C GLN A 232 2.52 -10.95 -0.80
N ARG A 233 3.45 -11.37 -1.64
CA ARG A 233 4.07 -12.69 -1.58
C ARG A 233 5.33 -12.78 -2.43
N PHE A 234 6.08 -13.85 -2.18
CA PHE A 234 7.22 -14.28 -3.00
C PHE A 234 6.91 -15.68 -3.54
N ALA A 235 7.10 -15.90 -4.81
CA ALA A 235 6.94 -17.21 -5.42
C ALA A 235 7.74 -17.32 -6.72
N LEU A 236 8.05 -18.56 -7.12
CA LEU A 236 8.53 -18.85 -8.46
C LEU A 236 7.39 -18.63 -9.47
N ASP A 237 7.71 -17.99 -10.58
CA ASP A 237 6.81 -17.88 -11.71
C ASP A 237 6.85 -19.15 -12.59
N PRO A 238 6.05 -19.25 -13.68
CA PRO A 238 6.08 -20.39 -14.57
C PRO A 238 7.43 -20.67 -15.25
N ASP A 239 8.31 -19.68 -15.31
CA ASP A 239 9.66 -19.79 -15.86
C ASP A 239 10.72 -20.07 -14.78
N GLU A 240 10.28 -20.45 -13.57
CA GLU A 240 11.13 -20.73 -12.39
C GLU A 240 11.94 -19.53 -11.91
N ILE A 241 11.50 -18.29 -12.22
CA ILE A 241 12.12 -17.06 -11.72
C ILE A 241 11.43 -16.65 -10.43
N MET A 242 12.23 -16.43 -9.36
CA MET A 242 11.70 -15.91 -8.10
C MET A 242 11.25 -14.45 -8.27
N ARG A 243 9.97 -14.20 -7.98
CA ARG A 243 9.35 -12.88 -8.11
C ARG A 243 8.78 -12.37 -6.80
N VAL A 244 8.74 -11.05 -6.70
CA VAL A 244 7.94 -10.32 -5.70
C VAL A 244 6.62 -9.95 -6.36
N TYR A 245 5.53 -10.34 -5.72
CA TYR A 245 4.17 -9.93 -6.09
C TYR A 245 3.74 -8.84 -5.12
N PHE A 246 3.26 -7.74 -5.64
CA PHE A 246 2.95 -6.58 -4.83
C PHE A 246 1.69 -5.84 -5.33
N PHE A 247 1.02 -5.16 -4.42
CA PHE A 247 -0.04 -4.23 -4.76
C PHE A 247 0.57 -2.86 -5.09
N ASN A 248 0.20 -2.33 -6.24
CA ASN A 248 0.57 -1.00 -6.70
C ASN A 248 -0.69 -0.13 -6.83
N PRO A 249 -0.87 0.91 -5.98
CA PRO A 249 -2.05 1.79 -6.06
C PRO A 249 -2.24 2.50 -7.41
N ASN A 250 -1.19 2.65 -8.21
CA ASN A 250 -1.30 3.17 -9.58
C ASN A 250 -1.93 2.16 -10.54
N ASN A 251 -1.92 0.88 -10.19
CA ASN A 251 -2.56 -0.24 -10.90
C ASN A 251 -2.26 -0.31 -12.41
N ASP A 252 -1.14 0.26 -12.85
CA ASP A 252 -0.77 0.31 -14.26
C ASP A 252 0.16 -0.85 -14.60
N SER A 253 -0.30 -1.75 -15.46
CA SER A 253 0.57 -2.77 -16.04
C SER A 253 1.53 -2.17 -17.05
N GLY A 254 2.71 -2.78 -17.20
CA GLY A 254 3.68 -2.39 -18.20
C GLY A 254 4.39 -1.07 -17.89
N GLN A 255 4.37 -0.60 -16.64
CA GLN A 255 5.19 0.54 -16.23
C GLN A 255 6.66 0.22 -16.48
N ASN A 256 7.28 0.99 -17.36
CA ASN A 256 8.69 0.87 -17.72
C ASN A 256 9.53 1.78 -16.81
N TRP A 257 10.29 1.17 -15.91
CA TRP A 257 11.15 1.89 -14.96
C TRP A 257 12.60 2.04 -15.43
N GLY A 258 12.83 1.81 -16.73
CA GLY A 258 14.18 1.86 -17.35
C GLY A 258 15.00 0.59 -17.12
N GLN A 259 16.15 0.47 -17.80
CA GLN A 259 17.04 -0.70 -17.74
C GLN A 259 16.38 -2.04 -18.12
N GLY A 260 15.27 -2.01 -18.87
CA GLY A 260 14.47 -3.21 -19.18
C GLY A 260 13.54 -3.67 -18.06
N ILE A 261 13.50 -2.97 -16.94
CA ILE A 261 12.59 -3.28 -15.80
C ILE A 261 11.19 -2.80 -16.16
N VAL A 262 10.30 -3.75 -16.39
CA VAL A 262 8.89 -3.52 -16.73
C VAL A 262 8.01 -4.32 -15.79
N THR A 263 7.09 -3.62 -15.10
CA THR A 263 6.15 -4.30 -14.20
C THR A 263 5.18 -5.18 -15.00
N SER A 264 4.94 -6.37 -14.49
CA SER A 264 3.93 -7.28 -15.04
C SER A 264 2.71 -7.35 -14.16
N THR A 265 1.53 -7.54 -14.76
CA THR A 265 0.27 -7.83 -14.07
C THR A 265 -0.38 -9.10 -14.57
N GLN A 266 0.25 -9.79 -15.53
CA GLN A 266 -0.24 -11.07 -16.08
C GLN A 266 0.90 -11.83 -16.76
N GLY A 267 0.76 -13.16 -16.80
CA GLY A 267 1.70 -14.04 -17.51
C GLY A 267 2.80 -14.65 -16.62
N HIS A 268 2.99 -14.17 -15.41
CA HIS A 268 4.00 -14.70 -14.47
C HIS A 268 3.37 -15.23 -13.17
N GLY A 269 2.09 -15.62 -13.22
CA GLY A 269 1.39 -16.17 -12.06
C GLY A 269 0.78 -15.12 -11.13
N GLU A 270 0.60 -13.89 -11.60
CA GLU A 270 -0.07 -12.83 -10.86
C GLU A 270 -1.53 -13.17 -10.59
N LEU A 271 -1.99 -12.89 -9.39
CA LEU A 271 -3.40 -12.85 -9.02
C LEU A 271 -4.00 -11.49 -9.43
N TYR A 272 -5.32 -11.42 -9.52
CA TYR A 272 -6.01 -10.19 -9.91
C TYR A 272 -5.62 -9.01 -9.00
N GLY A 273 -5.12 -7.94 -9.61
CA GLY A 273 -4.66 -6.73 -8.94
C GLY A 273 -3.22 -6.78 -8.42
N GLU A 274 -2.50 -7.90 -8.60
CA GLU A 274 -1.07 -7.95 -8.34
C GLU A 274 -0.27 -7.39 -9.51
N ALA A 275 0.79 -6.65 -9.18
CA ALA A 275 1.93 -6.43 -10.05
C ALA A 275 3.08 -7.33 -9.60
N SER A 276 4.01 -7.64 -10.51
CA SER A 276 5.17 -8.45 -10.17
C SER A 276 6.45 -8.00 -10.85
N LEU A 277 7.59 -8.29 -10.21
CA LEU A 277 8.95 -8.16 -10.75
C LEU A 277 9.82 -9.30 -10.24
N PRO A 278 10.86 -9.70 -10.98
CA PRO A 278 11.97 -10.49 -10.43
C PRO A 278 12.54 -9.85 -9.18
N VAL A 279 12.94 -10.66 -8.18
CA VAL A 279 13.36 -10.14 -6.86
C VAL A 279 14.44 -9.08 -6.97
N ALA A 280 15.48 -9.28 -7.75
CA ALA A 280 16.59 -8.33 -7.87
C ALA A 280 16.13 -6.98 -8.48
N GLU A 281 15.23 -7.03 -9.46
CA GLU A 281 14.68 -5.84 -10.09
C GLU A 281 13.77 -5.06 -9.11
N PHE A 282 12.91 -5.75 -8.39
CA PHE A 282 12.08 -5.15 -7.33
C PHE A 282 12.96 -4.53 -6.23
N ALA A 283 13.90 -5.30 -5.67
CA ALA A 283 14.80 -4.85 -4.61
C ALA A 283 15.62 -3.63 -5.02
N SER A 284 15.99 -3.53 -6.31
CA SER A 284 16.73 -2.36 -6.84
C SER A 284 15.94 -1.05 -6.81
N ARG A 285 14.63 -1.10 -6.67
CA ARG A 285 13.74 0.07 -6.55
C ARG A 285 13.25 0.30 -5.14
N LEU A 286 13.45 -0.66 -4.25
CA LEU A 286 12.99 -0.57 -2.86
C LEU A 286 13.83 0.45 -2.08
N TYR A 287 13.16 1.31 -1.29
CA TYR A 287 13.86 2.22 -0.38
C TYR A 287 13.42 2.09 1.07
N VAL A 288 12.25 1.49 1.34
CA VAL A 288 11.72 1.29 2.68
C VAL A 288 10.84 0.05 2.73
N PHE A 289 10.91 -0.70 3.82
CA PHE A 289 10.00 -1.83 4.07
C PHE A 289 9.83 -2.11 5.56
N HIS A 290 8.67 -2.71 5.89
CA HIS A 290 8.41 -3.34 7.18
C HIS A 290 8.61 -4.85 7.08
N TYR A 291 8.96 -5.49 8.18
CA TYR A 291 9.15 -6.95 8.26
C TYR A 291 8.96 -7.45 9.70
N ASP A 292 8.79 -8.76 9.87
CA ASP A 292 8.83 -9.36 11.21
C ASP A 292 10.29 -9.63 11.62
N PRO A 293 10.80 -8.99 12.67
CA PRO A 293 12.19 -9.17 13.08
C PRO A 293 12.48 -10.56 13.70
N ILE A 294 11.43 -11.31 14.07
CA ILE A 294 11.55 -12.63 14.65
C ILE A 294 11.58 -13.69 13.53
N GLU A 295 10.78 -13.48 12.49
CA GLU A 295 10.62 -14.38 11.35
C GLU A 295 11.50 -13.96 10.19
N LYS A 296 12.81 -14.09 10.34
CA LYS A 296 13.78 -13.79 9.27
C LYS A 296 14.99 -14.70 9.33
N GLY A 297 15.66 -14.86 8.21
CA GLY A 297 16.96 -15.53 8.12
C GLY A 297 18.14 -14.62 8.49
N GLU A 298 19.34 -15.12 8.21
CA GLU A 298 20.60 -14.43 8.51
C GLU A 298 21.04 -13.54 7.33
N PRO A 299 21.13 -12.21 7.51
CA PRO A 299 21.58 -11.30 6.43
C PRO A 299 22.97 -11.61 5.88
N GLY A 300 23.85 -12.17 6.73
CA GLY A 300 25.20 -12.58 6.34
C GLY A 300 25.26 -13.79 5.40
N ALA A 301 24.18 -14.56 5.31
CA ALA A 301 24.09 -15.73 4.42
C ALA A 301 23.75 -15.37 2.96
N ILE A 302 23.41 -14.11 2.69
CA ILE A 302 23.05 -13.67 1.33
C ILE A 302 24.33 -13.57 0.48
N PRO A 303 24.40 -14.23 -0.68
CA PRO A 303 25.57 -14.17 -1.57
C PRO A 303 25.88 -12.73 -2.01
N SER A 304 27.15 -12.39 -2.09
CA SER A 304 27.54 -11.02 -2.45
C SER A 304 27.20 -10.65 -3.89
N ASP A 305 27.22 -11.60 -4.81
CA ASP A 305 26.84 -11.39 -6.21
C ASP A 305 25.34 -11.05 -6.37
N GLU A 306 24.47 -11.61 -5.56
CA GLU A 306 23.05 -11.22 -5.49
C GLU A 306 22.89 -9.75 -5.06
N VAL A 307 23.60 -9.37 -4.01
CA VAL A 307 23.60 -7.99 -3.49
C VAL A 307 24.19 -7.01 -4.51
N ASP A 308 25.33 -7.37 -5.09
CA ASP A 308 26.01 -6.54 -6.09
C ASP A 308 25.15 -6.28 -7.33
N ARG A 309 24.39 -7.30 -7.78
CA ARG A 309 23.43 -7.18 -8.87
C ARG A 309 22.37 -6.13 -8.56
N VAL A 310 21.76 -6.18 -7.38
CA VAL A 310 20.75 -5.21 -6.94
C VAL A 310 21.34 -3.81 -6.84
N MET A 311 22.53 -3.68 -6.25
CA MET A 311 23.23 -2.41 -6.12
C MET A 311 23.55 -1.77 -7.48
N GLN A 312 23.98 -2.56 -8.47
CA GLN A 312 24.24 -2.08 -9.82
C GLN A 312 23.00 -1.54 -10.50
N LEU A 313 21.88 -2.26 -10.40
CA LEU A 313 20.58 -1.81 -10.94
C LEU A 313 20.11 -0.50 -10.28
N ALA A 314 20.24 -0.38 -8.97
CA ALA A 314 19.85 0.83 -8.25
C ALA A 314 20.76 2.03 -8.62
N LYS A 315 22.08 1.84 -8.65
CA LYS A 315 23.05 2.87 -9.05
C LYS A 315 22.87 3.33 -10.49
N GLY A 316 22.43 2.46 -11.38
CA GLY A 316 22.09 2.82 -12.76
C GLY A 316 20.77 3.59 -12.91
N SER A 317 20.08 3.92 -11.81
CA SER A 317 18.79 4.60 -11.81
C SER A 317 18.67 5.63 -10.68
N TRP A 318 17.66 5.52 -9.82
CA TRP A 318 17.32 6.49 -8.77
C TRP A 318 18.45 6.73 -7.73
N ALA A 319 19.32 5.77 -7.53
CA ALA A 319 20.44 5.87 -6.58
C ALA A 319 21.70 6.52 -7.18
N SER A 320 21.65 6.90 -8.45
CA SER A 320 22.76 7.60 -9.13
C SER A 320 22.95 8.99 -8.51
N GLY A 321 24.13 9.26 -7.97
CA GLY A 321 24.49 10.56 -7.39
C GLY A 321 23.91 10.82 -5.98
N ARG A 322 23.39 9.80 -5.32
CA ARG A 322 22.90 9.86 -3.92
C ARG A 322 23.86 9.20 -2.94
#